data_9f3cce95f8c5c47be47fe19fb1a3d100
#
_entry.id   9f3cce95f8c5c47be47fe19fb1a3d100
#
_cell.length_a   1.000
_cell.length_b   1.000
_cell.length_c   1.000
_cell.angle_alpha   90.00
_cell.angle_beta   90.00
_cell.angle_gamma   90.00
#
_symmetry.space_group_name_H-M   'P 1'
#
loop_
_entity.id
_entity.type
_entity.pdbx_description
1 polymer ?
#
loop_
_entity_poly.entity_id
_entity_poly.type
_entity_poly.pdbx_seq_one_letter_code
_entity_poly.pdbx_strand_id
1 'polypeptide(L)'
;YQSEVSFYFLPAITLGTPNQLGASANTIAPQLVIHGRGLSIFELRITLTNAEPEDVLRFTNNDASAFGGIQSANANSSITLSYTGTAPSEAQWQAAARAVTFETTSVASVSRSVTFAIRPTENYSFDTGHFYEAKTQGSFVNWYNSVQQAETYTFAGLQGYMVNITSAQEQSFVASLANGRG
;
A
#
# COMPACT_ATOMS: atom_id res chain seq x y z
N TYR A 1 27.11 23.79 9.08
CA TYR A 1 26.12 22.69 9.15
C TYR A 1 25.32 22.74 7.87
N GLN A 2 25.68 21.91 6.89
CA GLN A 2 24.81 21.60 5.75
C GLN A 2 23.89 20.46 6.20
N SER A 3 22.62 20.76 6.43
CA SER A 3 21.57 19.74 6.54
C SER A 3 21.26 19.26 5.12
N GLU A 4 21.76 18.10 4.74
CA GLU A 4 21.30 17.41 3.55
C GLU A 4 19.84 16.98 3.80
N VAL A 5 18.91 17.63 3.13
CA VAL A 5 17.52 17.17 3.06
C VAL A 5 17.47 16.10 1.98
N SER A 6 17.60 14.85 2.37
CA SER A 6 17.41 13.72 1.47
C SER A 6 15.91 13.55 1.20
N PHE A 7 15.46 13.88 -0.01
CA PHE A 7 14.09 13.60 -0.45
C PHE A 7 13.98 12.13 -0.83
N TYR A 8 13.30 11.34 -0.01
CA TYR A 8 12.98 9.96 -0.33
C TYR A 8 11.70 9.91 -1.15
N PHE A 9 11.83 9.39 -2.37
CA PHE A 9 10.72 9.24 -3.28
C PHE A 9 10.05 7.90 -3.02
N LEU A 10 8.99 7.88 -2.22
CA LEU A 10 8.09 6.74 -2.15
C LEU A 10 7.44 6.48 -3.53
N PRO A 11 7.00 5.26 -3.81
CA PRO A 11 6.20 4.99 -4.98
C PRO A 11 5.04 5.98 -5.08
N ALA A 12 4.79 6.49 -6.25
CA ALA A 12 3.77 7.50 -6.47
C ALA A 12 2.78 7.07 -7.55
N ILE A 13 1.56 7.58 -7.47
CA ILE A 13 0.51 7.36 -8.46
C ILE A 13 0.16 8.70 -9.08
N THR A 14 0.15 8.73 -10.41
CA THR A 14 -0.41 9.84 -11.17
C THR A 14 -1.75 9.39 -11.75
N LEU A 15 -2.81 10.07 -11.38
CA LEU A 15 -4.13 9.86 -11.97
C LEU A 15 -4.25 10.72 -13.22
N GLY A 16 -4.70 10.10 -14.31
CA GLY A 16 -5.15 10.84 -15.47
C GLY A 16 -6.55 11.44 -15.26
N THR A 17 -7.22 11.84 -16.34
CA THR A 17 -8.60 12.35 -16.29
C THR A 17 -9.51 11.26 -15.72
N PRO A 18 -10.25 11.52 -14.64
CA PRO A 18 -11.18 10.55 -14.09
C PRO A 18 -12.33 10.27 -15.04
N ASN A 19 -12.77 9.01 -15.11
CA ASN A 19 -13.98 8.67 -15.81
C ASN A 19 -15.22 9.16 -15.04
N GLN A 20 -16.25 9.56 -15.78
CA GLN A 20 -17.58 9.71 -15.23
C GLN A 20 -18.13 8.31 -14.94
N LEU A 21 -18.30 7.99 -13.66
CA LEU A 21 -18.79 6.68 -13.24
C LEU A 21 -20.31 6.61 -13.42
N GLY A 22 -20.78 5.65 -14.21
CA GLY A 22 -22.20 5.35 -14.41
C GLY A 22 -22.60 4.06 -13.67
N ALA A 23 -23.86 3.65 -13.81
CA ALA A 23 -24.40 2.42 -13.22
C ALA A 23 -23.80 1.12 -13.81
N SER A 24 -23.11 1.19 -14.95
CA SER A 24 -22.39 0.06 -15.54
C SER A 24 -20.99 -0.05 -15.01
N ALA A 25 -20.39 -1.27 -15.04
CA ALA A 25 -19.00 -1.50 -14.67
C ALA A 25 -18.05 -0.63 -15.52
N ASN A 26 -17.45 0.36 -14.90
CA ASN A 26 -16.50 1.27 -15.55
C ASN A 26 -15.15 1.22 -14.82
N THR A 27 -14.07 1.26 -15.58
CA THR A 27 -12.73 1.40 -15.01
C THR A 27 -12.60 2.75 -14.32
N ILE A 28 -12.09 2.74 -13.10
CA ILE A 28 -12.03 3.96 -12.26
C ILE A 28 -10.90 4.91 -12.67
N ALA A 29 -9.79 4.37 -13.16
CA ALA A 29 -8.60 5.16 -13.49
C ALA A 29 -7.83 4.58 -14.69
N PRO A 30 -8.39 4.62 -15.92
CA PRO A 30 -7.80 3.97 -17.08
C PRO A 30 -6.46 4.56 -17.51
N GLN A 31 -6.13 5.78 -17.08
CA GLN A 31 -4.88 6.48 -17.37
C GLN A 31 -3.91 6.55 -16.18
N LEU A 32 -4.20 5.82 -15.09
CA LEU A 32 -3.34 5.78 -13.93
C LEU A 32 -1.92 5.34 -14.31
N VAL A 33 -0.92 6.03 -13.78
CA VAL A 33 0.50 5.67 -13.90
C VAL A 33 1.06 5.43 -12.52
N ILE A 34 1.76 4.31 -12.36
CA ILE A 34 2.49 3.97 -11.14
C ILE A 34 3.98 4.27 -11.38
N HIS A 35 4.59 4.91 -10.42
CA HIS A 35 6.03 5.20 -10.40
C HIS A 35 6.66 4.49 -9.20
N GLY A 36 7.22 3.30 -9.41
CA GLY A 36 7.84 2.48 -8.36
C GLY A 36 9.13 3.07 -7.80
N ARG A 37 9.81 3.92 -8.59
CA ARG A 37 11.03 4.63 -8.18
C ARG A 37 12.11 3.72 -7.60
N GLY A 38 12.23 2.50 -8.15
CA GLY A 38 13.20 1.51 -7.71
C GLY A 38 12.78 0.70 -6.48
N LEU A 39 11.59 0.93 -5.93
CA LEU A 39 11.01 0.10 -4.89
C LEU A 39 10.01 -0.89 -5.49
N SER A 40 10.00 -2.10 -4.95
CA SER A 40 8.95 -3.07 -5.27
C SER A 40 7.60 -2.59 -4.72
N ILE A 41 6.52 -3.01 -5.36
CA ILE A 41 5.17 -2.79 -4.85
C ILE A 41 4.73 -4.11 -4.21
N PHE A 42 4.34 -4.05 -2.95
CA PHE A 42 3.87 -5.21 -2.20
C PHE A 42 2.34 -5.32 -2.24
N GLU A 43 1.67 -4.19 -2.15
CA GLU A 43 0.22 -4.11 -2.09
C GLU A 43 -0.25 -2.75 -2.66
N LEU A 44 -1.40 -2.76 -3.32
CA LEU A 44 -2.11 -1.55 -3.72
C LEU A 44 -3.52 -1.60 -3.11
N ARG A 45 -3.83 -0.61 -2.27
CA ARG A 45 -5.17 -0.43 -1.71
C ARG A 45 -5.90 0.70 -2.43
N ILE A 46 -7.13 0.42 -2.82
CA ILE A 46 -8.03 1.37 -3.48
C ILE A 46 -9.28 1.48 -2.63
N THR A 47 -9.63 2.69 -2.21
CA THR A 47 -10.75 2.94 -1.28
C THR A 47 -11.67 4.00 -1.85
N LEU A 48 -12.97 3.75 -1.79
CA LEU A 48 -14.00 4.74 -2.07
C LEU A 48 -14.30 5.54 -0.80
N THR A 49 -14.24 6.85 -0.92
CA THR A 49 -14.73 7.77 0.11
C THR A 49 -16.15 8.21 -0.27
N ASN A 50 -17.01 8.38 0.70
CA ASN A 50 -18.45 8.63 0.51
C ASN A 50 -19.14 7.51 -0.28
N ALA A 51 -18.75 6.26 -0.02
CA ALA A 51 -19.35 5.10 -0.64
C ALA A 51 -20.76 4.85 -0.08
N GLU A 52 -21.68 4.48 -0.97
CA GLU A 52 -22.97 3.93 -0.63
C GLU A 52 -22.88 2.41 -0.41
N PRO A 53 -23.83 1.78 0.29
CA PRO A 53 -23.80 0.34 0.54
C PRO A 53 -23.77 -0.53 -0.71
N GLU A 54 -24.30 -0.01 -1.84
CA GLU A 54 -24.39 -0.68 -3.12
C GLU A 54 -23.14 -0.50 -3.99
N ASP A 55 -22.21 0.34 -3.56
CA ASP A 55 -20.97 0.61 -4.31
C ASP A 55 -20.00 -0.55 -4.16
N VAL A 56 -19.48 -1.05 -5.28
CA VAL A 56 -18.56 -2.19 -5.30
C VAL A 56 -17.38 -1.90 -6.22
N LEU A 57 -16.18 -2.12 -5.71
CA LEU A 57 -14.96 -2.22 -6.51
C LEU A 57 -14.69 -3.67 -6.88
N ARG A 58 -14.32 -3.94 -8.14
CA ARG A 58 -14.00 -5.29 -8.62
C ARG A 58 -12.70 -5.31 -9.40
N PHE A 59 -11.98 -6.40 -9.24
CA PHE A 59 -10.87 -6.81 -10.09
C PHE A 59 -10.88 -8.33 -10.22
N THR A 60 -10.62 -8.82 -11.41
CA THR A 60 -10.46 -10.25 -11.69
C THR A 60 -9.20 -10.44 -12.50
N ASN A 61 -8.28 -11.27 -12.03
CA ASN A 61 -7.12 -11.66 -12.81
C ASN A 61 -7.52 -12.78 -13.77
N ASN A 62 -7.83 -12.38 -15.00
CA ASN A 62 -8.16 -13.27 -16.12
C ASN A 62 -7.02 -13.34 -17.16
N ASP A 63 -5.93 -12.65 -16.93
CA ASP A 63 -4.74 -12.62 -17.79
C ASP A 63 -3.45 -12.53 -16.96
N ALA A 64 -2.87 -13.69 -16.67
CA ALA A 64 -1.64 -13.75 -15.89
C ALA A 64 -0.43 -13.10 -16.59
N SER A 65 -0.46 -12.91 -17.91
CA SER A 65 0.61 -12.22 -18.62
C SER A 65 0.54 -10.71 -18.38
N ALA A 66 -0.66 -10.15 -18.33
CA ALA A 66 -0.90 -8.75 -18.08
C ALA A 66 -0.79 -8.38 -16.59
N PHE A 67 -1.23 -9.26 -15.69
CA PHE A 67 -1.38 -8.95 -14.26
C PHE A 67 -0.43 -9.74 -13.34
N GLY A 68 0.36 -10.68 -13.87
CA GLY A 68 1.20 -11.56 -13.05
C GLY A 68 0.36 -12.37 -12.05
N GLY A 69 0.90 -12.56 -10.83
CA GLY A 69 0.22 -13.23 -9.73
C GLY A 69 -0.70 -12.34 -8.89
N ILE A 70 -1.12 -11.17 -9.39
CA ILE A 70 -1.94 -10.22 -8.64
C ILE A 70 -3.35 -10.79 -8.39
N GLN A 71 -3.79 -10.70 -7.14
CA GLN A 71 -5.10 -11.13 -6.67
C GLN A 71 -5.79 -9.96 -5.96
N SER A 72 -7.10 -10.05 -5.76
CA SER A 72 -7.86 -9.05 -5.03
C SER A 72 -8.53 -9.61 -3.79
N ALA A 73 -8.56 -8.82 -2.74
CA ALA A 73 -9.43 -9.00 -1.58
C ALA A 73 -10.36 -7.78 -1.51
N ASN A 74 -11.67 -8.03 -1.51
CA ASN A 74 -12.69 -6.99 -1.55
C ASN A 74 -13.32 -6.80 -0.17
N ALA A 75 -13.53 -5.56 0.21
CA ALA A 75 -14.27 -5.17 1.41
C ALA A 75 -15.19 -4.00 1.03
N ASN A 76 -16.34 -4.30 0.40
CA ASN A 76 -17.34 -3.33 -0.05
C ASN A 76 -16.75 -2.09 -0.75
N SER A 77 -16.52 -1.02 0.01
CA SER A 77 -15.98 0.25 -0.47
C SER A 77 -14.46 0.27 -0.70
N SER A 78 -13.77 -0.84 -0.49
CA SER A 78 -12.32 -0.93 -0.74
C SER A 78 -11.95 -2.25 -1.42
N ILE A 79 -10.85 -2.20 -2.18
CA ILE A 79 -10.22 -3.37 -2.78
C ILE A 79 -8.72 -3.32 -2.50
N THR A 80 -8.19 -4.43 -2.06
CA THR A 80 -6.75 -4.61 -1.87
C THR A 80 -6.23 -5.56 -2.94
N LEU A 81 -5.30 -5.08 -3.75
CA LEU A 81 -4.55 -5.89 -4.70
C LEU A 81 -3.23 -6.31 -4.04
N SER A 82 -2.98 -7.60 -4.01
CA SER A 82 -1.74 -8.22 -3.52
C SER A 82 -1.31 -9.30 -4.50
N TYR A 83 -0.17 -9.94 -4.29
CA TYR A 83 0.28 -11.01 -5.19
C TYR A 83 0.75 -12.23 -4.42
N THR A 84 0.79 -13.35 -5.14
CA THR A 84 1.41 -14.60 -4.69
C THR A 84 2.48 -15.02 -5.69
N GLY A 85 3.56 -15.63 -5.20
CA GLY A 85 4.67 -16.08 -6.05
C GLY A 85 5.63 -14.97 -6.43
N THR A 86 5.97 -14.88 -7.72
CA THR A 86 6.91 -13.88 -8.23
C THR A 86 6.33 -12.47 -8.15
N ALA A 87 7.13 -11.53 -7.66
CA ALA A 87 6.72 -10.12 -7.58
C ALA A 87 6.39 -9.56 -8.97
N PRO A 88 5.19 -8.98 -9.16
CA PRO A 88 4.81 -8.38 -10.42
C PRO A 88 5.67 -7.16 -10.75
N SER A 89 5.87 -6.93 -12.04
CA SER A 89 6.50 -5.73 -12.52
C SER A 89 5.62 -4.47 -12.30
N GLU A 90 6.22 -3.30 -12.33
CA GLU A 90 5.50 -2.03 -12.26
C GLU A 90 4.41 -1.94 -13.36
N ALA A 91 4.70 -2.42 -14.56
CA ALA A 91 3.73 -2.46 -15.66
C ALA A 91 2.52 -3.36 -15.35
N GLN A 92 2.75 -4.52 -14.71
CA GLN A 92 1.67 -5.42 -14.30
C GLN A 92 0.81 -4.81 -13.18
N TRP A 93 1.43 -4.16 -12.20
CA TRP A 93 0.70 -3.41 -11.18
C TRP A 93 -0.14 -2.29 -11.76
N GLN A 94 0.42 -1.55 -12.72
CA GLN A 94 -0.29 -0.49 -13.42
C GLN A 94 -1.47 -1.04 -14.24
N ALA A 95 -1.28 -2.15 -14.96
CA ALA A 95 -2.34 -2.80 -15.71
C ALA A 95 -3.47 -3.28 -14.78
N ALA A 96 -3.14 -3.93 -13.66
CA ALA A 96 -4.11 -4.38 -12.67
C ALA A 96 -4.91 -3.21 -12.06
N ALA A 97 -4.22 -2.13 -11.67
CA ALA A 97 -4.89 -0.94 -11.12
C ALA A 97 -5.86 -0.30 -12.13
N ARG A 98 -5.49 -0.24 -13.40
CA ARG A 98 -6.34 0.26 -14.49
C ARG A 98 -7.55 -0.63 -14.79
N ALA A 99 -7.42 -1.94 -14.50
CA ALA A 99 -8.48 -2.91 -14.71
C ALA A 99 -9.52 -2.95 -13.59
N VAL A 100 -9.29 -2.23 -12.47
CA VAL A 100 -10.28 -2.13 -11.39
C VAL A 100 -11.50 -1.37 -11.90
N THR A 101 -12.67 -1.97 -11.70
CA THR A 101 -13.96 -1.40 -12.09
C THR A 101 -14.76 -0.98 -10.85
N PHE A 102 -15.61 -0.01 -11.05
CA PHE A 102 -16.64 0.42 -10.12
C PHE A 102 -18.02 0.03 -10.66
N GLU A 103 -18.86 -0.50 -9.79
CA GLU A 103 -20.26 -0.81 -10.05
C GLU A 103 -21.10 -0.26 -8.91
N THR A 104 -22.31 0.21 -9.21
CA THR A 104 -23.30 0.61 -8.22
C THR A 104 -24.73 0.38 -8.73
N THR A 105 -25.63 -0.01 -7.85
CA THR A 105 -27.07 -0.02 -8.09
C THR A 105 -27.78 1.14 -7.40
N SER A 106 -27.03 1.99 -6.69
CA SER A 106 -27.57 3.19 -6.06
C SER A 106 -28.06 4.17 -7.12
N VAL A 107 -29.26 4.69 -6.93
CA VAL A 107 -29.85 5.77 -7.74
C VAL A 107 -29.49 7.16 -7.21
N ALA A 108 -28.78 7.22 -6.08
CA ALA A 108 -28.37 8.47 -5.47
C ALA A 108 -27.26 9.14 -6.28
N SER A 109 -27.45 10.41 -6.62
CA SER A 109 -26.43 11.24 -7.29
C SER A 109 -25.43 11.79 -6.28
N VAL A 110 -24.63 10.91 -5.68
CA VAL A 110 -23.60 11.27 -4.69
C VAL A 110 -22.23 11.19 -5.35
N SER A 111 -21.41 12.21 -5.12
CA SER A 111 -20.01 12.22 -5.58
C SER A 111 -19.19 11.24 -4.73
N ARG A 112 -18.47 10.32 -5.38
CA ARG A 112 -17.50 9.41 -4.77
C ARG A 112 -16.10 9.88 -5.06
N SER A 113 -15.23 9.78 -4.07
CA SER A 113 -13.79 9.97 -4.27
C SER A 113 -13.07 8.64 -4.17
N VAL A 114 -12.04 8.47 -4.98
CA VAL A 114 -11.21 7.25 -4.97
C VAL A 114 -9.82 7.60 -4.48
N THR A 115 -9.36 6.88 -3.47
CA THR A 115 -8.00 7.00 -2.94
C THR A 115 -7.21 5.75 -3.31
N PHE A 116 -5.99 5.95 -3.79
CA PHE A 116 -5.02 4.90 -4.08
C PHE A 116 -3.86 5.01 -3.11
N ALA A 117 -3.50 3.90 -2.46
CA ALA A 117 -2.37 3.84 -1.55
C ALA A 117 -1.48 2.65 -1.91
N ILE A 118 -0.17 2.89 -2.10
CA ILE A 118 0.82 1.84 -2.37
C ILE A 118 1.53 1.48 -1.07
N ARG A 119 1.61 0.17 -0.81
CA ARG A 119 2.50 -0.42 0.19
C ARG A 119 3.76 -0.91 -0.52
N PRO A 120 4.90 -0.26 -0.34
CA PRO A 120 6.11 -0.59 -1.10
C PRO A 120 6.78 -1.88 -0.63
N THR A 121 6.59 -2.27 0.63
CA THR A 121 7.12 -3.51 1.22
C THR A 121 6.16 -4.03 2.30
N GLU A 122 6.31 -5.29 2.69
CA GLU A 122 5.59 -5.87 3.83
C GLU A 122 5.83 -5.10 5.15
N ASN A 123 6.97 -4.42 5.24
CA ASN A 123 7.40 -3.68 6.43
C ASN A 123 6.79 -2.27 6.52
N TYR A 124 6.02 -1.83 5.54
CA TYR A 124 5.36 -0.53 5.54
C TYR A 124 3.93 -0.63 6.06
N SER A 125 3.58 0.21 7.03
CA SER A 125 2.22 0.32 7.55
C SER A 125 1.48 1.50 6.92
N PHE A 126 0.30 1.26 6.36
CA PHE A 126 -0.57 2.33 5.87
C PHE A 126 -1.11 3.23 6.99
N ASP A 127 -1.33 2.65 8.19
CA ASP A 127 -1.99 3.36 9.29
C ASP A 127 -1.07 4.41 9.92
N THR A 128 0.23 4.17 9.90
CA THR A 128 1.23 5.07 10.50
C THR A 128 2.07 5.80 9.45
N GLY A 129 2.13 5.29 8.23
CA GLY A 129 3.02 5.80 7.19
C GLY A 129 4.51 5.48 7.43
N HIS A 130 4.82 4.54 8.35
CA HIS A 130 6.17 4.20 8.75
C HIS A 130 6.59 2.83 8.22
N PHE A 131 7.92 2.66 8.08
CA PHE A 131 8.56 1.36 7.89
C PHE A 131 8.99 0.81 9.25
N TYR A 132 8.85 -0.50 9.43
CA TYR A 132 9.23 -1.20 10.65
C TYR A 132 10.16 -2.37 10.32
N GLU A 133 11.16 -2.57 11.15
CA GLU A 133 12.05 -3.73 11.04
C GLU A 133 12.31 -4.33 12.41
N ALA A 134 12.01 -5.62 12.59
CA ALA A 134 12.39 -6.34 13.79
C ALA A 134 13.88 -6.68 13.73
N LYS A 135 14.66 -6.25 14.71
CA LYS A 135 16.07 -6.58 14.87
C LYS A 135 16.26 -7.52 16.03
N THR A 136 16.88 -8.67 15.79
CA THR A 136 17.25 -9.62 16.84
C THR A 136 18.59 -9.21 17.44
N GLN A 137 18.63 -9.10 18.76
CA GLN A 137 19.87 -8.84 19.50
C GLN A 137 20.48 -10.14 20.00
N GLY A 138 21.77 -10.33 19.78
CA GLY A 138 22.52 -11.53 20.22
C GLY A 138 22.81 -11.58 21.74
N SER A 139 22.56 -10.52 22.49
CA SER A 139 22.76 -10.41 23.91
C SER A 139 21.76 -9.45 24.54
N PHE A 140 21.56 -9.56 25.85
CA PHE A 140 20.72 -8.61 26.58
C PHE A 140 21.30 -7.21 26.49
N VAL A 141 20.53 -6.28 25.95
CA VAL A 141 20.82 -4.85 25.91
C VAL A 141 19.81 -4.09 26.76
N ASN A 142 20.25 -3.06 27.45
CA ASN A 142 19.33 -2.19 28.15
C ASN A 142 18.60 -1.28 27.16
N TRP A 143 17.51 -0.69 27.60
CA TRP A 143 16.67 0.17 26.77
C TRP A 143 17.45 1.33 26.12
N TYR A 144 18.35 1.98 26.88
CA TYR A 144 19.14 3.09 26.37
C TYR A 144 20.04 2.68 25.20
N ASN A 145 20.73 1.56 25.32
CA ASN A 145 21.57 1.04 24.23
C ASN A 145 20.75 0.62 23.02
N SER A 146 19.53 0.11 23.23
CA SER A 146 18.62 -0.25 22.14
C SER A 146 18.16 0.98 21.35
N VAL A 147 17.89 2.11 22.04
CA VAL A 147 17.55 3.38 21.38
C VAL A 147 18.73 3.86 20.51
N GLN A 148 19.92 3.93 21.09
CA GLN A 148 21.12 4.35 20.34
C GLN A 148 21.39 3.44 19.14
N GLN A 149 21.20 2.14 19.30
CA GLN A 149 21.41 1.18 18.23
C GLN A 149 20.35 1.32 17.13
N ALA A 150 19.09 1.60 17.46
CA ALA A 150 18.04 1.86 16.47
C ALA A 150 18.41 3.04 15.58
N GLU A 151 19.03 4.09 16.11
CA GLU A 151 19.48 5.26 15.38
C GLU A 151 20.66 4.98 14.42
N THR A 152 21.34 3.84 14.55
CA THR A 152 22.40 3.43 13.61
C THR A 152 21.88 2.72 12.38
N TYR A 153 20.65 2.22 12.42
CA TYR A 153 20.05 1.53 11.28
C TYR A 153 19.47 2.52 10.28
N THR A 154 19.50 2.13 9.01
CA THR A 154 18.86 2.88 7.93
C THR A 154 18.05 1.94 7.04
N PHE A 155 16.91 2.40 6.58
CA PHE A 155 16.09 1.70 5.59
C PHE A 155 15.64 2.68 4.50
N ALA A 156 15.90 2.35 3.24
CA ALA A 156 15.65 3.23 2.09
C ALA A 156 16.21 4.66 2.32
N GLY A 157 17.34 4.76 3.06
CA GLY A 157 17.99 6.00 3.43
C GLY A 157 17.34 6.78 4.59
N LEU A 158 16.23 6.32 5.13
CA LEU A 158 15.62 6.87 6.33
C LEU A 158 16.36 6.35 7.57
N GLN A 159 16.68 7.24 8.50
CA GLN A 159 17.28 6.85 9.78
C GLN A 159 16.25 6.14 10.65
N GLY A 160 16.67 5.03 11.28
CA GLY A 160 15.85 4.28 12.23
C GLY A 160 15.70 4.99 13.58
N TYR A 161 14.67 4.61 14.28
CA TYR A 161 14.45 4.97 15.71
C TYR A 161 13.71 3.85 16.42
N MET A 162 13.76 3.84 17.74
CA MET A 162 13.02 2.87 18.54
C MET A 162 11.52 3.10 18.39
N VAL A 163 10.78 2.05 18.08
CA VAL A 163 9.34 2.15 17.94
C VAL A 163 8.67 2.57 19.25
N ASN A 164 7.73 3.51 19.15
CA ASN A 164 6.80 3.89 20.20
C ASN A 164 5.39 3.55 19.73
N ILE A 165 4.81 2.48 20.24
CA ILE A 165 3.52 1.98 19.82
C ILE A 165 2.41 2.84 20.41
N THR A 166 1.60 3.44 19.55
CA THR A 166 0.57 4.41 19.92
C THR A 166 -0.86 3.93 19.65
N SER A 167 -1.01 2.80 18.95
CA SER A 167 -2.33 2.24 18.61
C SER A 167 -2.35 0.71 18.64
N ALA A 168 -3.54 0.13 18.78
CA ALA A 168 -3.73 -1.32 18.70
C ALA A 168 -3.41 -1.88 17.30
N GLN A 169 -3.66 -1.10 16.25
CA GLN A 169 -3.34 -1.45 14.88
C GLN A 169 -1.83 -1.52 14.67
N GLU A 170 -1.10 -0.53 15.16
CA GLU A 170 0.36 -0.50 15.15
C GLU A 170 0.96 -1.67 15.92
N GLN A 171 0.42 -1.97 17.13
CA GLN A 171 0.83 -3.13 17.92
C GLN A 171 0.66 -4.44 17.14
N SER A 172 -0.48 -4.63 16.51
CA SER A 172 -0.77 -5.84 15.72
C SER A 172 0.18 -5.97 14.53
N PHE A 173 0.46 -4.87 13.85
CA PHE A 173 1.38 -4.84 12.72
C PHE A 173 2.82 -5.18 13.14
N VAL A 174 3.34 -4.53 14.19
CA VAL A 174 4.69 -4.77 14.72
C VAL A 174 4.83 -6.21 15.23
N ALA A 175 3.80 -6.73 15.92
CA ALA A 175 3.80 -8.12 16.39
C ALA A 175 3.85 -9.12 15.23
N SER A 176 3.16 -8.86 14.12
CA SER A 176 3.20 -9.73 12.94
C SER A 176 4.59 -9.81 12.32
N LEU A 177 5.33 -8.71 12.28
CA LEU A 177 6.70 -8.67 11.79
C LEU A 177 7.69 -9.39 12.72
N ALA A 178 7.48 -9.29 14.03
CA ALA A 178 8.31 -9.97 15.01
C ALA A 178 8.10 -11.49 14.99
N ASN A 179 6.86 -11.96 14.84
CA ASN A 179 6.51 -13.39 14.83
C ASN A 179 6.93 -14.11 13.55
N GLY A 180 7.05 -13.42 12.43
CA GLY A 180 7.52 -14.00 11.15
C GLY A 180 9.02 -14.32 11.11
N ARG A 181 9.76 -14.07 12.20
CA ARG A 181 11.21 -14.28 12.32
C ARG A 181 11.59 -15.35 13.35
N GLY A 182 10.64 -16.15 13.83
CA GLY A 182 10.85 -17.28 14.74
C GLY A 182 11.25 -18.57 14.03
#